data_9c26573b513104fa760761b78721ff52
#
_entry.id   9c26573b513104fa760761b78721ff52
#
_cell.length_a   1.000
_cell.length_b   1.000
_cell.length_c   1.000
_cell.angle_alpha   90.00
_cell.angle_beta   90.00
_cell.angle_gamma   90.00
#
_symmetry.space_group_name_H-M   'P 1'
#
loop_
_entity.id
_entity.type
_entity.pdbx_description
1 polymer ?
#
loop_
_entity_poly.entity_id
_entity_poly.type
_entity_poly.pdbx_seq_one_letter_code
_entity_poly.pdbx_strand_id
1 'polypeptide(L)'
;MMIFTSIYGVVDGVFVSNFVGSDAFAAVNLIMPVVMILGSVGFMIGTGGSAIVSKTLGEGKKEKAREYFSMLIYLCIVSGVALSAIGIIFIRPIAAALGARGSIADDCVIYGRTLLVMLTALFLQNAFQSFLVVAEKPKLGLGVSLLAGFTNMFLDFLFIYVLKLGVFGAALATGISQIVGSIIPIIYFLSDKSDVLKLQKARFNKDIIIKTCINGSSEMVTNMSMSLVNMLYNMQLMKYIGTNGVVAYGIIMYVGFIFSGTYLGYAVGSAPVISYHYGSGNKKELKNLFRKSITLIIVASLVMTGLAEVLAKYLAGIFVSYDKELLELTTLAIRIYSVAYLFNGLNIFTSSFFTALNNGAVSAAVSFLRMFVFQIAMIMILPLILGINGIWMAVIAAELLALFVSLIFIIINRKKYGYV
;
A
#
# COMPACT_ATOMS: atom_id res chain seq x y z
N MET A 1 8.32 8.16 4.01
CA MET A 1 8.43 6.70 3.75
C MET A 1 7.68 6.32 2.48
N MET A 2 6.34 6.35 2.44
CA MET A 2 5.52 5.86 1.31
C MET A 2 5.91 6.46 -0.04
N ILE A 3 6.09 7.78 -0.16
CA ILE A 3 6.49 8.44 -1.40
C ILE A 3 7.84 7.89 -1.90
N PHE A 4 8.80 7.73 -1.01
CA PHE A 4 10.13 7.22 -1.38
C PHE A 4 10.07 5.75 -1.82
N THR A 5 9.24 4.94 -1.15
CA THR A 5 8.98 3.56 -1.55
C THR A 5 8.40 3.49 -2.98
N SER A 6 7.51 4.41 -3.34
CA SER A 6 6.98 4.49 -4.71
C SER A 6 8.06 4.85 -5.73
N ILE A 7 8.97 5.76 -5.40
CA ILE A 7 10.04 6.20 -6.31
C ILE A 7 11.01 5.05 -6.62
N TYR A 8 11.50 4.33 -5.60
CA TYR A 8 12.46 3.25 -5.87
C TYR A 8 11.81 2.08 -6.64
N GLY A 9 10.51 1.81 -6.43
CA GLY A 9 9.80 0.81 -7.24
C GLY A 9 9.73 1.16 -8.74
N VAL A 10 9.64 2.47 -9.06
CA VAL A 10 9.74 2.93 -10.45
C VAL A 10 11.16 2.71 -11.00
N VAL A 11 12.18 2.99 -10.19
CA VAL A 11 13.60 2.81 -10.58
C VAL A 11 13.90 1.34 -10.86
N ASP A 12 13.44 0.43 -10.01
CA ASP A 12 13.56 -1.03 -10.21
C ASP A 12 12.96 -1.46 -11.55
N GLY A 13 11.73 -1.00 -11.85
CA GLY A 13 11.08 -1.26 -13.14
C GLY A 13 11.88 -0.74 -14.35
N VAL A 14 12.50 0.45 -14.23
CA VAL A 14 13.37 1.02 -15.27
C VAL A 14 14.62 0.17 -15.48
N PHE A 15 15.26 -0.32 -14.41
CA PHE A 15 16.43 -1.19 -14.54
C PHE A 15 16.07 -2.51 -15.23
N VAL A 16 14.99 -3.16 -14.84
CA VAL A 16 14.56 -4.42 -15.46
C VAL A 16 14.22 -4.23 -16.94
N SER A 17 13.43 -3.20 -17.25
CA SER A 17 12.99 -2.93 -18.63
C SER A 17 14.16 -2.64 -19.58
N ASN A 18 15.13 -1.81 -19.16
CA ASN A 18 16.20 -1.33 -20.03
C ASN A 18 17.41 -2.26 -20.10
N PHE A 19 17.68 -3.04 -19.06
CA PHE A 19 18.93 -3.83 -18.98
C PHE A 19 18.72 -5.34 -18.99
N VAL A 20 17.50 -5.83 -18.69
CA VAL A 20 17.21 -7.28 -18.75
C VAL A 20 16.41 -7.61 -20.02
N GLY A 21 15.41 -6.79 -20.35
CA GLY A 21 14.64 -6.92 -21.59
C GLY A 21 13.13 -6.99 -21.37
N SER A 22 12.38 -6.97 -22.48
CA SER A 22 10.91 -6.90 -22.49
C SER A 22 10.25 -8.12 -21.84
N ASP A 23 10.77 -9.33 -22.10
CA ASP A 23 10.21 -10.58 -21.58
C ASP A 23 10.35 -10.65 -20.05
N ALA A 24 11.52 -10.26 -19.55
CA ALA A 24 11.79 -10.15 -18.13
C ALA A 24 10.87 -9.12 -17.45
N PHE A 25 10.68 -7.96 -18.06
CA PHE A 25 9.77 -6.94 -17.57
C PHE A 25 8.32 -7.42 -17.56
N ALA A 26 7.90 -8.15 -18.59
CA ALA A 26 6.58 -8.78 -18.64
C ALA A 26 6.41 -9.82 -17.52
N ALA A 27 7.42 -10.66 -17.28
CA ALA A 27 7.42 -11.64 -16.21
C ALA A 27 7.28 -11.02 -14.83
N VAL A 28 8.04 -9.94 -14.55
CA VAL A 28 7.94 -9.17 -13.29
C VAL A 28 6.53 -8.62 -13.11
N ASN A 29 5.97 -7.98 -14.13
CA ASN A 29 4.62 -7.40 -14.07
C ASN A 29 3.51 -8.46 -13.87
N LEU A 30 3.70 -9.68 -14.40
CA LEU A 30 2.74 -10.76 -14.19
C LEU A 30 2.76 -11.32 -12.77
N ILE A 31 3.95 -11.46 -12.16
CA ILE A 31 4.07 -12.14 -10.88
C ILE A 31 4.01 -11.19 -9.67
N MET A 32 4.34 -9.90 -9.86
CA MET A 32 4.31 -8.89 -8.79
C MET A 32 2.97 -8.78 -8.06
N PRO A 33 1.80 -8.79 -8.74
CA PRO A 33 0.52 -8.79 -8.04
C PRO A 33 0.36 -9.93 -7.04
N VAL A 34 0.88 -11.11 -7.33
CA VAL A 34 0.82 -12.27 -6.42
C VAL A 34 1.67 -12.01 -5.17
N VAL A 35 2.89 -11.50 -5.34
CA VAL A 35 3.77 -11.14 -4.22
C VAL A 35 3.16 -10.02 -3.38
N MET A 36 2.52 -9.04 -4.02
CA MET A 36 1.84 -7.93 -3.32
C MET A 36 0.62 -8.40 -2.53
N ILE A 37 -0.18 -9.32 -3.09
CA ILE A 37 -1.30 -9.93 -2.35
C ILE A 37 -0.79 -10.68 -1.11
N LEU A 38 0.25 -11.48 -1.25
CA LEU A 38 0.86 -12.15 -0.11
C LEU A 38 1.47 -11.14 0.87
N GLY A 39 2.19 -10.14 0.36
CA GLY A 39 2.80 -9.06 1.15
C GLY A 39 1.79 -8.24 1.96
N SER A 40 0.53 -8.16 1.49
CA SER A 40 -0.54 -7.44 2.19
C SER A 40 -0.89 -8.02 3.57
N VAL A 41 -0.55 -9.29 3.82
CA VAL A 41 -0.67 -9.90 5.15
C VAL A 41 0.24 -9.19 6.17
N GLY A 42 1.44 -8.80 5.77
CA GLY A 42 2.34 -7.99 6.62
C GLY A 42 1.75 -6.62 6.96
N PHE A 43 1.13 -5.95 5.99
CA PHE A 43 0.39 -4.70 6.23
C PHE A 43 -0.81 -4.93 7.15
N MET A 44 -1.59 -5.99 6.93
CA MET A 44 -2.74 -6.32 7.78
C MET A 44 -2.32 -6.50 9.24
N ILE A 45 -1.25 -7.26 9.50
CA ILE A 45 -0.74 -7.46 10.87
C ILE A 45 -0.16 -6.16 11.42
N GLY A 46 0.55 -5.38 10.60
CA GLY A 46 1.16 -4.11 10.99
C GLY A 46 0.14 -3.06 11.40
N THR A 47 -0.81 -2.73 10.52
CA THR A 47 -1.81 -1.68 10.77
C THR A 47 -2.83 -2.09 11.82
N GLY A 48 -3.40 -3.30 11.69
CA GLY A 48 -4.35 -3.83 12.65
C GLY A 48 -3.75 -4.04 14.03
N GLY A 49 -2.52 -4.55 14.08
CA GLY A 49 -1.78 -4.81 15.32
C GLY A 49 -1.30 -3.53 16.00
N SER A 50 -0.77 -2.56 15.25
CA SER A 50 -0.32 -1.28 15.79
C SER A 50 -1.44 -0.52 16.48
N ALA A 51 -2.66 -0.58 15.96
CA ALA A 51 -3.83 0.02 16.57
C ALA A 51 -4.18 -0.66 17.92
N ILE A 52 -4.12 -1.99 17.99
CA ILE A 52 -4.39 -2.72 19.26
C ILE A 52 -3.31 -2.44 20.28
N VAL A 53 -2.03 -2.50 19.88
CA VAL A 53 -0.89 -2.24 20.76
C VAL A 53 -0.92 -0.81 21.28
N SER A 54 -1.17 0.16 20.41
CA SER A 54 -1.22 1.58 20.76
C SER A 54 -2.37 1.89 21.71
N LYS A 55 -3.57 1.30 21.46
CA LYS A 55 -4.70 1.37 22.40
C LYS A 55 -4.33 0.82 23.78
N THR A 56 -3.68 -0.35 23.81
CA THR A 56 -3.28 -1.02 25.06
C THR A 56 -2.25 -0.18 25.83
N LEU A 57 -1.36 0.54 25.13
CA LEU A 57 -0.46 1.55 25.71
C LEU A 57 -1.24 2.72 26.30
N GLY A 58 -2.24 3.22 25.56
CA GLY A 58 -3.12 4.30 26.03
C GLY A 58 -3.92 3.93 27.29
N GLU A 59 -4.27 2.64 27.44
CA GLU A 59 -4.89 2.10 28.67
C GLU A 59 -3.89 2.00 29.86
N GLY A 60 -2.63 2.37 29.69
CA GLY A 60 -1.57 2.25 30.70
C GLY A 60 -0.99 0.85 30.88
N LYS A 61 -1.38 -0.13 30.07
CA LYS A 61 -0.99 -1.54 30.18
C LYS A 61 0.27 -1.84 29.35
N LYS A 62 1.41 -1.20 29.69
CA LYS A 62 2.65 -1.24 28.92
C LYS A 62 3.18 -2.67 28.69
N GLU A 63 3.20 -3.51 29.71
CA GLU A 63 3.70 -4.89 29.61
C GLU A 63 2.83 -5.77 28.68
N LYS A 64 1.50 -5.62 28.74
CA LYS A 64 0.59 -6.30 27.81
C LYS A 64 0.78 -5.81 26.36
N ALA A 65 1.02 -4.53 26.17
CA ALA A 65 1.29 -3.97 24.86
C ALA A 65 2.58 -4.55 24.24
N ARG A 66 3.64 -4.71 25.04
CA ARG A 66 4.90 -5.37 24.65
C ARG A 66 4.69 -6.85 24.32
N GLU A 67 3.88 -7.54 25.11
CA GLU A 67 3.52 -8.94 24.87
C GLU A 67 2.76 -9.09 23.55
N TYR A 68 1.75 -8.25 23.29
CA TYR A 68 1.00 -8.25 22.04
C TYR A 68 1.89 -7.90 20.84
N PHE A 69 2.73 -6.88 20.95
CA PHE A 69 3.71 -6.54 19.93
C PHE A 69 4.60 -7.73 19.56
N SER A 70 5.21 -8.37 20.57
CA SER A 70 6.11 -9.51 20.36
C SER A 70 5.38 -10.68 19.70
N MET A 71 4.16 -11.00 20.16
CA MET A 71 3.32 -12.04 19.57
C MET A 71 3.02 -11.76 18.09
N LEU A 72 2.72 -10.50 17.74
CA LEU A 72 2.42 -10.11 16.36
C LEU A 72 3.65 -10.17 15.44
N ILE A 73 4.84 -9.86 15.97
CA ILE A 73 6.09 -10.06 15.22
C ILE A 73 6.35 -11.55 15.00
N TYR A 74 6.13 -12.41 16.01
CA TYR A 74 6.22 -13.87 15.82
C TYR A 74 5.17 -14.38 14.82
N LEU A 75 3.96 -13.81 14.83
CA LEU A 75 2.93 -14.14 13.85
C LEU A 75 3.39 -13.76 12.41
N CYS A 76 4.02 -12.59 12.22
CA CYS A 76 4.61 -12.20 10.93
C CYS A 76 5.65 -13.22 10.45
N ILE A 77 6.53 -13.68 11.36
CA ILE A 77 7.57 -14.67 11.01
C ILE A 77 6.92 -16.01 10.62
N VAL A 78 6.03 -16.54 11.44
CA VAL A 78 5.40 -17.84 11.19
C VAL A 78 4.55 -17.81 9.93
N SER A 79 3.70 -16.78 9.77
CA SER A 79 2.87 -16.63 8.56
C SER A 79 3.71 -16.37 7.31
N GLY A 80 4.77 -15.58 7.42
CA GLY A 80 5.70 -15.32 6.33
C GLY A 80 6.39 -16.60 5.84
N VAL A 81 6.92 -17.42 6.75
CA VAL A 81 7.54 -18.72 6.42
C VAL A 81 6.51 -19.67 5.81
N ALA A 82 5.33 -19.79 6.41
CA ALA A 82 4.28 -20.68 5.92
C ALA A 82 3.81 -20.29 4.51
N LEU A 83 3.51 -19.00 4.28
CA LEU A 83 3.08 -18.51 2.97
C LEU A 83 4.21 -18.53 1.93
N SER A 84 5.46 -18.34 2.36
CA SER A 84 6.64 -18.54 1.51
C SER A 84 6.71 -19.97 1.00
N ALA A 85 6.62 -20.96 1.89
CA ALA A 85 6.68 -22.38 1.52
C ALA A 85 5.53 -22.75 0.55
N ILE A 86 4.30 -22.34 0.86
CA ILE A 86 3.13 -22.55 -0.01
C ILE A 86 3.36 -21.86 -1.37
N GLY A 87 3.75 -20.59 -1.37
CA GLY A 87 3.96 -19.82 -2.58
C GLY A 87 5.03 -20.43 -3.49
N ILE A 88 6.16 -20.89 -2.94
CA ILE A 88 7.24 -21.54 -3.71
C ILE A 88 6.77 -22.82 -4.41
N ILE A 89 5.89 -23.60 -3.75
CA ILE A 89 5.32 -24.82 -4.33
C ILE A 89 4.38 -24.48 -5.48
N PHE A 90 3.53 -23.45 -5.31
CA PHE A 90 2.46 -23.12 -6.26
C PHE A 90 2.83 -22.05 -7.28
N ILE A 91 4.04 -21.46 -7.24
CA ILE A 91 4.40 -20.34 -8.13
C ILE A 91 4.32 -20.70 -9.62
N ARG A 92 4.73 -21.91 -9.99
CA ARG A 92 4.70 -22.35 -11.38
C ARG A 92 3.27 -22.54 -11.92
N PRO A 93 2.35 -23.26 -11.25
CA PRO A 93 0.93 -23.26 -11.61
C PRO A 93 0.30 -21.87 -11.63
N ILE A 94 0.65 -20.98 -10.69
CA ILE A 94 0.15 -19.61 -10.67
C ILE A 94 0.62 -18.82 -11.89
N ALA A 95 1.91 -18.87 -12.23
CA ALA A 95 2.43 -18.21 -13.43
C ALA A 95 1.75 -18.72 -14.72
N ALA A 96 1.53 -20.02 -14.83
CA ALA A 96 0.79 -20.61 -15.94
C ALA A 96 -0.67 -20.15 -16.00
N ALA A 97 -1.37 -20.06 -14.86
CA ALA A 97 -2.73 -19.57 -14.77
C ALA A 97 -2.85 -18.08 -15.14
N LEU A 98 -1.79 -17.29 -14.89
CA LEU A 98 -1.69 -15.88 -15.30
C LEU A 98 -1.34 -15.71 -16.79
N GLY A 99 -1.16 -16.81 -17.53
CA GLY A 99 -0.90 -16.81 -18.96
C GLY A 99 0.59 -16.77 -19.35
N ALA A 100 1.51 -16.91 -18.40
CA ALA A 100 2.94 -17.00 -18.70
C ALA A 100 3.28 -18.28 -19.48
N ARG A 101 4.06 -18.13 -20.56
CA ARG A 101 4.50 -19.25 -21.43
C ARG A 101 5.96 -19.08 -21.81
N GLY A 102 6.63 -20.18 -22.12
CA GLY A 102 8.03 -20.17 -22.59
C GLY A 102 8.98 -19.50 -21.60
N SER A 103 9.88 -18.65 -22.08
CA SER A 103 10.87 -17.92 -21.30
C SER A 103 10.24 -17.06 -20.19
N ILE A 104 9.09 -16.41 -20.47
CA ILE A 104 8.38 -15.58 -19.51
C ILE A 104 7.92 -16.42 -18.30
N ALA A 105 7.50 -17.67 -18.51
CA ALA A 105 7.10 -18.54 -17.40
C ALA A 105 8.28 -18.91 -16.49
N ASP A 106 9.45 -19.16 -17.07
CA ASP A 106 10.65 -19.46 -16.30
C ASP A 106 11.15 -18.23 -15.53
N ASP A 107 11.12 -17.06 -16.14
CA ASP A 107 11.44 -15.79 -15.48
C ASP A 107 10.46 -15.46 -14.35
N CYS A 108 9.16 -15.69 -14.52
CA CYS A 108 8.14 -15.58 -13.46
C CYS A 108 8.48 -16.49 -12.27
N VAL A 109 8.88 -17.73 -12.54
CA VAL A 109 9.22 -18.70 -11.48
C VAL A 109 10.50 -18.29 -10.76
N ILE A 110 11.54 -17.86 -11.48
CA ILE A 110 12.81 -17.41 -10.90
C ILE A 110 12.57 -16.19 -10.02
N TYR A 111 11.93 -15.15 -10.56
CA TYR A 111 11.63 -13.91 -9.84
C TYR A 111 10.74 -14.16 -8.62
N GLY A 112 9.63 -14.86 -8.84
CA GLY A 112 8.67 -15.14 -7.79
C GLY A 112 9.25 -15.99 -6.66
N ARG A 113 10.00 -17.06 -6.96
CA ARG A 113 10.66 -17.89 -5.93
C ARG A 113 11.66 -17.11 -5.11
N THR A 114 12.47 -16.29 -5.77
CA THR A 114 13.47 -15.44 -5.07
C THR A 114 12.81 -14.49 -4.10
N LEU A 115 11.75 -13.79 -4.51
CA LEU A 115 11.01 -12.90 -3.61
C LEU A 115 10.25 -13.65 -2.52
N LEU A 116 9.70 -14.83 -2.81
CA LEU A 116 8.99 -15.63 -1.83
C LEU A 116 9.91 -16.14 -0.71
N VAL A 117 11.16 -16.48 -1.01
CA VAL A 117 12.17 -16.79 0.02
C VAL A 117 12.33 -15.62 1.00
N MET A 118 12.23 -14.39 0.52
CA MET A 118 12.36 -13.16 1.31
C MET A 118 11.02 -12.62 1.85
N LEU A 119 9.91 -13.34 1.64
CA LEU A 119 8.55 -12.89 1.99
C LEU A 119 8.41 -12.54 3.48
N THR A 120 9.07 -13.29 4.36
CA THR A 120 9.10 -12.99 5.80
C THR A 120 9.72 -11.62 6.09
N ALA A 121 10.77 -11.25 5.38
CA ALA A 121 11.40 -9.94 5.52
C ALA A 121 10.45 -8.82 5.04
N LEU A 122 9.72 -9.04 3.94
CA LEU A 122 8.68 -8.12 3.47
C LEU A 122 7.57 -7.93 4.52
N PHE A 123 7.09 -9.01 5.15
CA PHE A 123 6.07 -8.90 6.20
C PHE A 123 6.56 -8.07 7.38
N LEU A 124 7.75 -8.35 7.84
CA LEU A 124 8.37 -7.62 8.96
C LEU A 124 8.61 -6.15 8.60
N GLN A 125 9.13 -5.86 7.42
CA GLN A 125 9.33 -4.49 6.96
C GLN A 125 8.02 -3.69 6.95
N ASN A 126 6.93 -4.27 6.40
CA ASN A 126 5.62 -3.65 6.37
C ASN A 126 5.04 -3.45 7.78
N ALA A 127 5.15 -4.44 8.65
CA ALA A 127 4.68 -4.34 10.03
C ALA A 127 5.47 -3.28 10.83
N PHE A 128 6.78 -3.23 10.67
CA PHE A 128 7.62 -2.27 11.39
C PHE A 128 7.39 -0.82 10.99
N GLN A 129 6.89 -0.54 9.77
CA GLN A 129 6.49 0.82 9.40
C GLN A 129 5.46 1.40 10.39
N SER A 130 4.49 0.60 10.81
CA SER A 130 3.48 1.01 11.79
C SER A 130 4.01 0.95 13.23
N PHE A 131 4.73 -0.10 13.60
CA PHE A 131 5.22 -0.27 14.98
C PHE A 131 6.32 0.71 15.38
N LEU A 132 7.13 1.22 14.45
CA LEU A 132 8.10 2.28 14.75
C LEU A 132 7.40 3.61 15.07
N VAL A 133 6.21 3.86 14.51
CA VAL A 133 5.39 5.01 14.89
C VAL A 133 4.83 4.83 16.31
N VAL A 134 4.33 3.63 16.65
CA VAL A 134 3.87 3.29 18.02
C VAL A 134 5.01 3.43 19.03
N ALA A 135 6.23 3.06 18.65
CA ALA A 135 7.43 3.18 19.48
C ALA A 135 7.98 4.62 19.59
N GLU A 136 7.25 5.61 19.04
CA GLU A 136 7.68 7.04 19.00
C GLU A 136 9.00 7.27 18.25
N LYS A 137 9.31 6.41 17.29
CA LYS A 137 10.54 6.46 16.47
C LYS A 137 10.28 6.63 14.96
N PRO A 138 9.42 7.57 14.53
CA PRO A 138 9.13 7.74 13.10
C PRO A 138 10.36 8.16 12.28
N LYS A 139 11.33 8.88 12.89
CA LYS A 139 12.59 9.23 12.23
C LYS A 139 13.45 8.00 11.94
N LEU A 140 13.48 7.02 12.85
CA LEU A 140 14.16 5.74 12.60
C LEU A 140 13.47 4.99 11.45
N GLY A 141 12.14 4.95 11.45
CA GLY A 141 11.36 4.34 10.37
C GLY A 141 11.65 4.98 9.00
N LEU A 142 11.75 6.31 8.95
CA LEU A 142 12.15 7.02 7.73
C LEU A 142 13.58 6.63 7.31
N GLY A 143 14.53 6.66 8.24
CA GLY A 143 15.93 6.28 7.96
C GLY A 143 16.08 4.86 7.44
N VAL A 144 15.36 3.90 8.03
CA VAL A 144 15.33 2.50 7.59
C VAL A 144 14.75 2.38 6.17
N SER A 145 13.64 3.09 5.88
CA SER A 145 13.04 3.07 4.55
C SER A 145 13.93 3.69 3.49
N LEU A 146 14.61 4.79 3.80
CA LEU A 146 15.59 5.40 2.90
C LEU A 146 16.76 4.45 2.64
N LEU A 147 17.32 3.85 3.69
CA LEU A 147 18.45 2.92 3.56
C LEU A 147 18.06 1.69 2.74
N ALA A 148 16.89 1.10 2.98
CA ALA A 148 16.38 -0.02 2.20
C ALA A 148 16.22 0.36 0.72
N GLY A 149 15.63 1.52 0.42
CA GLY A 149 15.47 1.99 -0.96
C GLY A 149 16.80 2.28 -1.66
N PHE A 150 17.77 2.91 -1.00
CA PHE A 150 19.11 3.10 -1.55
C PHE A 150 19.83 1.76 -1.76
N THR A 151 19.67 0.81 -0.84
CA THR A 151 20.22 -0.54 -0.98
C THR A 151 19.63 -1.23 -2.22
N ASN A 152 18.31 -1.13 -2.42
CA ASN A 152 17.68 -1.69 -3.61
C ASN A 152 18.27 -1.08 -4.88
N MET A 153 18.25 0.25 -5.05
CA MET A 153 18.77 0.92 -6.24
C MET A 153 20.25 0.61 -6.51
N PHE A 154 21.07 0.55 -5.46
CA PHE A 154 22.49 0.20 -5.58
C PHE A 154 22.68 -1.25 -6.02
N LEU A 155 21.90 -2.18 -5.45
CA LEU A 155 21.97 -3.60 -5.79
C LEU A 155 21.38 -3.89 -7.17
N ASP A 156 20.34 -3.16 -7.62
CA ASP A 156 19.84 -3.24 -8.99
C ASP A 156 20.94 -2.86 -9.99
N PHE A 157 21.62 -1.76 -9.75
CA PHE A 157 22.78 -1.39 -10.56
C PHE A 157 23.86 -2.49 -10.55
N LEU A 158 24.21 -3.00 -9.38
CA LEU A 158 25.25 -4.02 -9.24
C LEU A 158 24.86 -5.36 -9.90
N PHE A 159 23.67 -5.86 -9.59
CA PHE A 159 23.24 -7.20 -10.00
C PHE A 159 22.72 -7.25 -11.43
N ILE A 160 22.03 -6.21 -11.87
CA ILE A 160 21.44 -6.18 -13.22
C ILE A 160 22.46 -5.65 -14.23
N TYR A 161 23.06 -4.49 -13.95
CA TYR A 161 23.93 -3.83 -14.93
C TYR A 161 25.36 -4.38 -14.92
N VAL A 162 25.99 -4.53 -13.74
CA VAL A 162 27.40 -4.97 -13.63
C VAL A 162 27.52 -6.49 -13.75
N LEU A 163 26.78 -7.25 -12.91
CA LEU A 163 26.89 -8.70 -12.83
C LEU A 163 25.99 -9.44 -13.85
N LYS A 164 25.07 -8.73 -14.50
CA LYS A 164 24.16 -9.24 -15.53
C LYS A 164 23.37 -10.49 -15.11
N LEU A 165 22.92 -10.52 -13.85
CA LEU A 165 22.16 -11.63 -13.28
C LEU A 165 20.67 -11.67 -13.75
N GLY A 166 20.27 -10.77 -14.63
CA GLY A 166 18.92 -10.72 -15.20
C GLY A 166 17.83 -10.55 -14.14
N VAL A 167 16.73 -11.27 -14.35
CA VAL A 167 15.53 -11.24 -13.46
C VAL A 167 15.87 -11.70 -12.03
N PHE A 168 16.77 -12.68 -11.89
CA PHE A 168 17.24 -13.13 -10.58
C PHE A 168 17.93 -12.01 -9.80
N GLY A 169 18.75 -11.19 -10.49
CA GLY A 169 19.42 -10.05 -9.89
C GLY A 169 18.44 -9.01 -9.34
N ALA A 170 17.40 -8.67 -10.10
CA ALA A 170 16.34 -7.75 -9.68
C ALA A 170 15.61 -8.28 -8.42
N ALA A 171 15.18 -9.55 -8.45
CA ALA A 171 14.52 -10.16 -7.30
C ALA A 171 15.41 -10.20 -6.05
N LEU A 172 16.70 -10.48 -6.23
CA LEU A 172 17.68 -10.54 -5.14
C LEU A 172 17.93 -9.15 -4.53
N ALA A 173 18.04 -8.11 -5.36
CA ALA A 173 18.19 -6.72 -4.91
C ALA A 173 16.99 -6.27 -4.06
N THR A 174 15.78 -6.54 -4.54
CA THR A 174 14.54 -6.27 -3.82
C THR A 174 14.46 -7.05 -2.51
N GLY A 175 14.77 -8.36 -2.53
CA GLY A 175 14.75 -9.19 -1.32
C GLY A 175 15.77 -8.75 -0.26
N ILE A 176 16.99 -8.42 -0.65
CA ILE A 176 18.02 -7.93 0.27
C ILE A 176 17.62 -6.58 0.88
N SER A 177 17.02 -5.68 0.09
CA SER A 177 16.52 -4.41 0.60
C SER A 177 15.44 -4.60 1.67
N GLN A 178 14.56 -5.58 1.50
CA GLN A 178 13.54 -5.96 2.49
C GLN A 178 14.17 -6.53 3.76
N ILE A 179 15.25 -7.33 3.64
CA ILE A 179 16.02 -7.82 4.79
C ILE A 179 16.61 -6.64 5.57
N VAL A 180 17.23 -5.68 4.90
CA VAL A 180 17.76 -4.45 5.54
C VAL A 180 16.63 -3.70 6.25
N GLY A 181 15.47 -3.53 5.59
CA GLY A 181 14.29 -2.89 6.14
C GLY A 181 13.68 -3.60 7.36
N SER A 182 13.94 -4.89 7.52
CA SER A 182 13.41 -5.70 8.64
C SER A 182 14.42 -5.92 9.77
N ILE A 183 15.69 -6.16 9.46
CA ILE A 183 16.73 -6.46 10.47
C ILE A 183 17.01 -5.27 11.37
N ILE A 184 17.10 -4.05 10.83
CA ILE A 184 17.40 -2.86 11.63
C ILE A 184 16.34 -2.63 12.71
N PRO A 185 15.03 -2.64 12.44
CA PRO A 185 14.02 -2.57 13.49
C PRO A 185 14.09 -3.74 14.48
N ILE A 186 14.37 -4.98 14.04
CA ILE A 186 14.55 -6.12 14.96
C ILE A 186 15.65 -5.82 15.97
N ILE A 187 16.83 -5.40 15.50
CA ILE A 187 17.97 -5.06 16.37
C ILE A 187 17.58 -3.94 17.34
N TYR A 188 16.87 -2.90 16.85
CA TYR A 188 16.37 -1.83 17.70
C TYR A 188 15.45 -2.35 18.80
N PHE A 189 14.46 -3.17 18.48
CA PHE A 189 13.49 -3.69 19.45
C PHE A 189 14.03 -4.79 20.40
N LEU A 190 15.17 -5.39 20.06
CA LEU A 190 15.92 -6.28 20.93
C LEU A 190 16.85 -5.51 21.87
N SER A 191 17.23 -4.29 21.54
CA SER A 191 18.14 -3.47 22.34
C SER A 191 17.45 -2.83 23.54
N ASP A 192 18.24 -2.45 24.56
CA ASP A 192 17.73 -1.72 25.71
C ASP A 192 17.37 -0.26 25.42
N LYS A 193 17.64 0.23 24.20
CA LYS A 193 17.28 1.58 23.74
C LYS A 193 15.79 1.71 23.43
N SER A 194 15.04 0.63 23.41
CA SER A 194 13.60 0.63 23.13
C SER A 194 12.79 0.68 24.43
N ASP A 195 12.35 1.89 24.80
CA ASP A 195 11.62 2.13 26.05
C ASP A 195 10.14 1.79 25.97
N VAL A 196 9.49 2.04 24.84
CA VAL A 196 8.03 1.87 24.66
C VAL A 196 7.69 0.42 24.33
N LEU A 197 8.23 -0.08 23.20
CA LEU A 197 8.04 -1.46 22.75
C LEU A 197 9.37 -2.20 22.79
N LYS A 198 9.37 -3.44 23.30
CA LYS A 198 10.53 -4.31 23.33
C LYS A 198 10.11 -5.73 22.94
N LEU A 199 10.93 -6.42 22.17
CA LEU A 199 10.71 -7.82 21.87
C LEU A 199 11.03 -8.67 23.12
N GLN A 200 10.04 -9.45 23.51
CA GLN A 200 10.11 -10.31 24.69
C GLN A 200 9.35 -11.62 24.46
N LYS A 201 9.44 -12.55 25.39
CA LYS A 201 8.60 -13.74 25.34
C LYS A 201 7.14 -13.35 25.38
N ALA A 202 6.34 -13.89 24.46
CA ALA A 202 4.92 -13.60 24.33
C ALA A 202 4.11 -14.88 24.45
N ARG A 203 2.95 -14.77 25.09
CA ARG A 203 1.96 -15.85 25.15
C ARG A 203 1.04 -15.77 23.93
N PHE A 204 0.68 -16.92 23.40
CA PHE A 204 -0.28 -17.02 22.31
C PHE A 204 -1.67 -16.56 22.79
N ASN A 205 -2.26 -15.61 22.09
CA ASN A 205 -3.60 -15.08 22.38
C ASN A 205 -4.41 -15.03 21.07
N LYS A 206 -5.26 -16.04 20.87
CA LYS A 206 -6.08 -16.18 19.67
C LYS A 206 -6.99 -14.98 19.44
N ASP A 207 -7.57 -14.41 20.49
CA ASP A 207 -8.52 -13.29 20.38
C ASP A 207 -7.84 -12.03 19.85
N ILE A 208 -6.62 -11.77 20.28
CA ILE A 208 -5.83 -10.63 19.80
C ILE A 208 -5.44 -10.83 18.34
N ILE A 209 -5.07 -12.04 17.94
CA ILE A 209 -4.74 -12.35 16.54
C ILE A 209 -5.97 -12.13 15.66
N ILE A 210 -7.13 -12.66 16.02
CA ILE A 210 -8.38 -12.47 15.27
C ILE A 210 -8.74 -11.00 15.18
N LYS A 211 -8.67 -10.26 16.30
CA LYS A 211 -8.93 -8.81 16.31
C LYS A 211 -7.95 -8.05 15.43
N THR A 212 -6.67 -8.42 15.42
CA THR A 212 -5.65 -7.83 14.55
C THR A 212 -5.98 -8.06 13.07
N CYS A 213 -6.30 -9.30 12.70
CA CYS A 213 -6.67 -9.63 11.32
C CYS A 213 -7.93 -8.90 10.86
N ILE A 214 -8.98 -8.86 11.70
CA ILE A 214 -10.21 -8.12 11.38
C ILE A 214 -9.92 -6.61 11.27
N ASN A 215 -9.14 -6.06 12.18
CA ASN A 215 -8.85 -4.63 12.20
C ASN A 215 -7.95 -4.17 11.05
N GLY A 216 -7.03 -5.02 10.60
CA GLY A 216 -6.15 -4.75 9.47
C GLY A 216 -6.65 -5.28 8.12
N SER A 217 -7.80 -5.96 8.08
CA SER A 217 -8.36 -6.55 6.85
C SER A 217 -8.63 -5.52 5.76
N SER A 218 -8.90 -4.25 6.12
CA SER A 218 -9.05 -3.15 5.19
C SER A 218 -7.84 -2.97 4.25
N GLU A 219 -6.62 -3.13 4.78
CA GLU A 219 -5.39 -3.03 3.98
C GLU A 219 -5.25 -4.21 3.01
N MET A 220 -5.55 -5.41 3.48
CA MET A 220 -5.52 -6.60 2.62
C MET A 220 -6.55 -6.48 1.49
N VAL A 221 -7.78 -6.10 1.82
CA VAL A 221 -8.85 -5.88 0.82
C VAL A 221 -8.45 -4.81 -0.18
N THR A 222 -7.85 -3.69 0.27
CA THR A 222 -7.39 -2.63 -0.61
C THR A 222 -6.36 -3.12 -1.62
N ASN A 223 -5.34 -3.85 -1.17
CA ASN A 223 -4.27 -4.35 -2.06
C ASN A 223 -4.79 -5.40 -3.04
N MET A 224 -5.65 -6.32 -2.60
CA MET A 224 -6.27 -7.31 -3.50
C MET A 224 -7.16 -6.66 -4.55
N SER A 225 -7.99 -5.71 -4.14
CA SER A 225 -8.90 -4.99 -5.04
C SER A 225 -8.15 -4.17 -6.07
N MET A 226 -7.03 -3.55 -5.69
CA MET A 226 -6.22 -2.72 -6.57
C MET A 226 -5.72 -3.49 -7.80
N SER A 227 -5.27 -4.74 -7.62
CA SER A 227 -4.81 -5.59 -8.73
C SER A 227 -5.95 -5.90 -9.71
N LEU A 228 -7.15 -6.25 -9.20
CA LEU A 228 -8.31 -6.53 -10.03
C LEU A 228 -8.81 -5.27 -10.76
N VAL A 229 -8.87 -4.16 -10.07
CA VAL A 229 -9.28 -2.86 -10.63
C VAL A 229 -8.34 -2.43 -11.76
N ASN A 230 -7.03 -2.55 -11.58
CA ASN A 230 -6.05 -2.25 -12.62
C ASN A 230 -6.25 -3.12 -13.87
N MET A 231 -6.54 -4.42 -13.67
CA MET A 231 -6.84 -5.32 -14.80
C MET A 231 -8.09 -4.87 -15.56
N LEU A 232 -9.15 -4.50 -14.85
CA LEU A 232 -10.39 -4.03 -15.47
C LEU A 232 -10.21 -2.69 -16.21
N TYR A 233 -9.45 -1.75 -15.66
CA TYR A 233 -9.09 -0.52 -16.37
C TYR A 233 -8.37 -0.82 -17.68
N ASN A 234 -7.35 -1.67 -17.63
CA ASN A 234 -6.58 -2.04 -18.83
C ASN A 234 -7.45 -2.72 -19.88
N MET A 235 -8.39 -3.59 -19.46
CA MET A 235 -9.36 -4.22 -20.38
C MET A 235 -10.27 -3.19 -21.07
N GLN A 236 -10.85 -2.28 -20.30
CA GLN A 236 -11.72 -1.25 -20.85
C GLN A 236 -10.95 -0.28 -21.77
N LEU A 237 -9.77 0.16 -21.35
CA LEU A 237 -8.93 1.06 -22.16
C LEU A 237 -8.47 0.40 -23.46
N MET A 238 -8.07 -0.87 -23.41
CA MET A 238 -7.72 -1.61 -24.62
C MET A 238 -8.89 -1.72 -25.58
N LYS A 239 -10.11 -1.92 -25.07
CA LYS A 239 -11.33 -2.00 -25.88
C LYS A 239 -11.73 -0.68 -26.52
N TYR A 240 -11.61 0.46 -25.82
CA TYR A 240 -12.14 1.76 -26.27
C TYR A 240 -11.09 2.66 -26.94
N ILE A 241 -9.82 2.56 -26.55
CA ILE A 241 -8.73 3.45 -26.98
C ILE A 241 -7.60 2.66 -27.62
N GLY A 242 -7.41 1.39 -27.26
CA GLY A 242 -6.27 0.57 -27.67
C GLY A 242 -5.04 0.82 -26.77
N THR A 243 -3.87 0.56 -27.32
CA THR A 243 -2.58 0.60 -26.61
C THR A 243 -2.29 1.97 -25.97
N ASN A 244 -2.64 3.06 -26.65
CA ASN A 244 -2.42 4.43 -26.16
C ASN A 244 -3.17 4.69 -24.85
N GLY A 245 -4.38 4.14 -24.70
CA GLY A 245 -5.15 4.23 -23.45
C GLY A 245 -4.47 3.52 -22.29
N VAL A 246 -3.92 2.33 -22.53
CA VAL A 246 -3.20 1.56 -21.51
C VAL A 246 -1.92 2.26 -21.08
N VAL A 247 -1.17 2.84 -22.03
CA VAL A 247 0.04 3.64 -21.75
C VAL A 247 -0.31 4.88 -20.91
N ALA A 248 -1.35 5.63 -21.31
CA ALA A 248 -1.82 6.79 -20.56
C ALA A 248 -2.21 6.44 -19.12
N TYR A 249 -2.91 5.31 -18.93
CA TYR A 249 -3.28 4.83 -17.59
C TYR A 249 -2.07 4.42 -16.75
N GLY A 250 -1.08 3.76 -17.35
CA GLY A 250 0.18 3.44 -16.67
C GLY A 250 0.85 4.69 -16.11
N ILE A 251 0.90 5.78 -16.90
CA ILE A 251 1.46 7.07 -16.47
C ILE A 251 0.65 7.66 -15.30
N ILE A 252 -0.70 7.62 -15.40
CA ILE A 252 -1.59 8.06 -14.32
C ILE A 252 -1.33 7.27 -13.03
N MET A 253 -1.09 5.96 -13.13
CA MET A 253 -0.78 5.14 -11.96
C MET A 253 0.53 5.57 -11.29
N TYR A 254 1.60 5.83 -12.04
CA TYR A 254 2.86 6.33 -11.48
C TYR A 254 2.68 7.67 -10.76
N VAL A 255 1.98 8.61 -11.39
CA VAL A 255 1.63 9.90 -10.78
C VAL A 255 0.75 9.68 -9.53
N GLY A 256 -0.26 8.82 -9.65
CA GLY A 256 -1.20 8.48 -8.59
C GLY A 256 -0.54 7.88 -7.35
N PHE A 257 0.50 7.05 -7.51
CA PHE A 257 1.24 6.48 -6.38
C PHE A 257 1.90 7.56 -5.52
N ILE A 258 2.43 8.63 -6.13
CA ILE A 258 3.06 9.74 -5.39
C ILE A 258 2.01 10.50 -4.59
N PHE A 259 0.88 10.85 -5.21
CA PHE A 259 -0.18 11.59 -4.54
C PHE A 259 -0.89 10.77 -3.47
N SER A 260 -1.27 9.52 -3.78
CA SER A 260 -1.90 8.61 -2.81
C SER A 260 -0.95 8.23 -1.66
N GLY A 261 0.35 8.14 -1.93
CA GLY A 261 1.39 7.91 -0.92
C GLY A 261 1.42 8.97 0.18
N THR A 262 1.03 10.21 -0.13
CA THR A 262 0.91 11.29 0.86
C THR A 262 -0.25 11.03 1.83
N TYR A 263 -1.42 10.63 1.33
CA TYR A 263 -2.58 10.31 2.17
C TYR A 263 -2.35 9.05 3.00
N LEU A 264 -1.78 8.00 2.40
CA LEU A 264 -1.43 6.76 3.10
C LEU A 264 -0.38 7.01 4.19
N GLY A 265 0.63 7.83 3.88
CA GLY A 265 1.66 8.21 4.85
C GLY A 265 1.08 8.93 6.06
N TYR A 266 0.13 9.85 5.84
CA TYR A 266 -0.58 10.52 6.91
C TYR A 266 -1.46 9.54 7.72
N ALA A 267 -2.20 8.68 7.03
CA ALA A 267 -3.09 7.70 7.65
C ALA A 267 -2.32 6.73 8.56
N VAL A 268 -1.22 6.14 8.06
CA VAL A 268 -0.37 5.22 8.83
C VAL A 268 0.32 5.95 10.00
N GLY A 269 0.76 7.19 9.80
CA GLY A 269 1.42 7.98 10.83
C GLY A 269 0.50 8.45 11.94
N SER A 270 -0.76 8.80 11.63
CA SER A 270 -1.73 9.31 12.62
C SER A 270 -2.48 8.19 13.37
N ALA A 271 -2.65 7.02 12.76
CA ALA A 271 -3.43 5.93 13.35
C ALA A 271 -2.96 5.51 14.76
N PRO A 272 -1.66 5.30 15.06
CA PRO A 272 -1.21 4.97 16.41
C PRO A 272 -1.52 6.04 17.44
N VAL A 273 -1.41 7.34 17.08
CA VAL A 273 -1.68 8.45 17.96
C VAL A 273 -3.18 8.50 18.31
N ILE A 274 -4.04 8.36 17.30
CA ILE A 274 -5.50 8.28 17.49
C ILE A 274 -5.87 7.10 18.37
N SER A 275 -5.27 5.93 18.12
CA SER A 275 -5.52 4.70 18.87
C SER A 275 -5.08 4.80 20.34
N TYR A 276 -3.95 5.45 20.59
CA TYR A 276 -3.46 5.74 21.95
C TYR A 276 -4.46 6.59 22.73
N HIS A 277 -4.91 7.72 22.17
CA HIS A 277 -5.88 8.59 22.82
C HIS A 277 -7.26 7.96 22.99
N TYR A 278 -7.64 7.10 22.06
CA TYR A 278 -8.83 6.26 22.23
C TYR A 278 -8.67 5.30 23.41
N GLY A 279 -7.53 4.63 23.53
CA GLY A 279 -7.23 3.71 24.65
C GLY A 279 -7.18 4.40 26.01
N SER A 280 -6.60 5.61 26.09
CA SER A 280 -6.54 6.43 27.30
C SER A 280 -7.87 7.09 27.69
N GLY A 281 -8.93 6.94 26.87
CA GLY A 281 -10.23 7.60 27.11
C GLY A 281 -10.22 9.12 26.94
N ASN A 282 -9.16 9.69 26.35
CA ASN A 282 -9.02 11.14 26.16
C ASN A 282 -9.86 11.63 24.97
N LYS A 283 -11.17 11.76 25.18
CA LYS A 283 -12.12 12.21 24.15
C LYS A 283 -11.83 13.62 23.64
N LYS A 284 -11.29 14.50 24.49
CA LYS A 284 -10.96 15.89 24.09
C LYS A 284 -9.87 15.87 23.00
N GLU A 285 -8.81 15.11 23.23
CA GLU A 285 -7.73 15.02 22.26
C GLU A 285 -8.12 14.20 21.03
N LEU A 286 -8.94 13.17 21.19
CA LEU A 286 -9.49 12.40 20.05
C LEU A 286 -10.29 13.31 19.10
N LYS A 287 -11.14 14.20 19.66
CA LYS A 287 -11.90 15.19 18.88
C LYS A 287 -10.96 16.20 18.19
N ASN A 288 -9.93 16.68 18.91
CA ASN A 288 -8.93 17.61 18.38
C ASN A 288 -8.16 16.97 17.20
N LEU A 289 -7.69 15.73 17.37
CA LEU A 289 -7.00 14.97 16.32
C LEU A 289 -7.90 14.75 15.11
N PHE A 290 -9.14 14.33 15.30
CA PHE A 290 -10.09 14.13 14.20
C PHE A 290 -10.28 15.43 13.40
N ARG A 291 -10.57 16.55 14.09
CA ARG A 291 -10.78 17.85 13.44
C ARG A 291 -9.53 18.32 12.67
N LYS A 292 -8.35 18.24 13.29
CA LYS A 292 -7.08 18.59 12.64
C LYS A 292 -6.78 17.72 11.43
N SER A 293 -7.04 16.42 11.54
CA SER A 293 -6.85 15.46 10.44
C SER A 293 -7.74 15.80 9.26
N ILE A 294 -9.03 16.01 9.49
CA ILE A 294 -9.98 16.37 8.41
C ILE A 294 -9.54 17.67 7.73
N THR A 295 -9.18 18.71 8.50
CA THR A 295 -8.72 19.99 7.94
C THR A 295 -7.46 19.80 7.10
N LEU A 296 -6.46 19.08 7.63
CA LEU A 296 -5.21 18.85 6.93
C LEU A 296 -5.42 18.04 5.62
N ILE A 297 -6.27 17.03 5.66
CA ILE A 297 -6.57 16.21 4.49
C ILE A 297 -7.32 17.01 3.43
N ILE A 298 -8.29 17.84 3.80
CA ILE A 298 -9.00 18.71 2.86
C ILE A 298 -8.00 19.67 2.19
N VAL A 299 -7.14 20.32 2.97
CA VAL A 299 -6.12 21.22 2.42
C VAL A 299 -5.17 20.46 1.50
N ALA A 300 -4.67 19.30 1.94
CA ALA A 300 -3.81 18.46 1.12
C ALA A 300 -4.50 18.01 -0.18
N SER A 301 -5.78 17.64 -0.13
CA SER A 301 -6.55 17.22 -1.30
C SER A 301 -6.70 18.37 -2.31
N LEU A 302 -7.00 19.58 -1.85
CA LEU A 302 -7.08 20.76 -2.71
C LEU A 302 -5.73 21.08 -3.36
N VAL A 303 -4.65 21.05 -2.57
CA VAL A 303 -3.28 21.30 -3.07
C VAL A 303 -2.87 20.23 -4.07
N MET A 304 -3.09 18.96 -3.77
CA MET A 304 -2.70 17.84 -4.65
C MET A 304 -3.49 17.87 -5.96
N THR A 305 -4.79 18.12 -5.91
CA THR A 305 -5.60 18.28 -7.14
C THR A 305 -5.13 19.47 -7.94
N GLY A 306 -4.93 20.64 -7.33
CA GLY A 306 -4.42 21.83 -8.02
C GLY A 306 -3.03 21.61 -8.65
N LEU A 307 -2.12 20.94 -7.95
CA LEU A 307 -0.81 20.58 -8.49
C LEU A 307 -0.93 19.61 -9.69
N ALA A 308 -1.79 18.58 -9.56
CA ALA A 308 -1.99 17.63 -10.65
C ALA A 308 -2.60 18.30 -11.90
N GLU A 309 -3.56 19.21 -11.73
CA GLU A 309 -4.14 20.00 -12.83
C GLU A 309 -3.12 20.90 -13.54
N VAL A 310 -2.37 21.68 -12.75
CA VAL A 310 -1.37 22.61 -13.29
C VAL A 310 -0.21 21.86 -13.95
N LEU A 311 0.25 20.80 -13.33
CA LEU A 311 1.41 20.02 -13.79
C LEU A 311 1.06 18.91 -14.78
N ALA A 312 -0.22 18.68 -15.11
CA ALA A 312 -0.67 17.54 -15.93
C ALA A 312 0.14 17.38 -17.23
N LYS A 313 0.32 18.47 -17.97
CA LYS A 313 1.07 18.45 -19.23
C LYS A 313 2.56 18.15 -19.03
N TYR A 314 3.16 18.68 -17.97
CA TYR A 314 4.57 18.42 -17.65
C TYR A 314 4.77 16.99 -17.18
N LEU A 315 3.88 16.48 -16.32
CA LEU A 315 3.91 15.10 -15.85
C LEU A 315 3.73 14.10 -16.99
N ALA A 316 2.78 14.34 -17.89
CA ALA A 316 2.62 13.54 -19.11
C ALA A 316 3.86 13.63 -20.00
N GLY A 317 4.42 14.83 -20.19
CA GLY A 317 5.58 15.10 -21.03
C GLY A 317 6.87 14.40 -20.60
N ILE A 318 7.03 14.09 -19.31
CA ILE A 318 8.17 13.30 -18.81
C ILE A 318 8.21 11.90 -19.46
N PHE A 319 7.04 11.33 -19.77
CA PHE A 319 6.92 9.96 -20.25
C PHE A 319 6.68 9.86 -21.77
N VAL A 320 5.90 10.80 -22.36
CA VAL A 320 5.38 10.67 -23.72
C VAL A 320 5.54 11.94 -24.56
N SER A 321 6.62 12.70 -24.36
CA SER A 321 6.92 13.91 -25.14
C SER A 321 7.19 13.66 -26.64
N TYR A 322 7.47 12.43 -27.01
CA TYR A 322 7.78 12.00 -28.38
C TYR A 322 6.53 11.84 -29.26
N ASP A 323 5.33 11.71 -28.67
CA ASP A 323 4.06 11.52 -29.38
C ASP A 323 3.05 12.57 -28.91
N LYS A 324 2.66 13.49 -29.82
CA LYS A 324 1.74 14.58 -29.49
C LYS A 324 0.33 14.11 -29.17
N GLU A 325 -0.19 13.12 -29.88
CA GLU A 325 -1.54 12.61 -29.67
C GLU A 325 -1.64 11.91 -28.31
N LEU A 326 -0.66 11.07 -28.01
CA LEU A 326 -0.58 10.38 -26.71
C LEU A 326 -0.35 11.36 -25.55
N LEU A 327 0.42 12.43 -25.78
CA LEU A 327 0.64 13.50 -24.79
C LEU A 327 -0.67 14.24 -24.47
N GLU A 328 -1.47 14.58 -25.48
CA GLU A 328 -2.76 15.26 -25.29
C GLU A 328 -3.75 14.33 -24.58
N LEU A 329 -3.87 13.08 -25.01
CA LEU A 329 -4.69 12.06 -24.37
C LEU A 329 -4.31 11.89 -22.89
N THR A 330 -3.01 11.71 -22.62
CA THR A 330 -2.50 11.49 -21.25
C THR A 330 -2.72 12.74 -20.38
N THR A 331 -2.52 13.94 -20.93
CA THR A 331 -2.77 15.20 -20.21
C THR A 331 -4.24 15.34 -19.81
N LEU A 332 -5.15 15.07 -20.76
CA LEU A 332 -6.60 15.11 -20.48
C LEU A 332 -6.98 14.06 -19.44
N ALA A 333 -6.47 12.85 -19.57
CA ALA A 333 -6.74 11.76 -18.66
C ALA A 333 -6.23 12.06 -17.23
N ILE A 334 -5.02 12.64 -17.08
CA ILE A 334 -4.50 13.08 -15.76
C ILE A 334 -5.42 14.14 -15.17
N ARG A 335 -5.86 15.14 -15.94
CA ARG A 335 -6.76 16.19 -15.45
C ARG A 335 -8.07 15.61 -14.94
N ILE A 336 -8.74 14.79 -15.73
CA ILE A 336 -9.99 14.17 -15.30
C ILE A 336 -9.75 13.30 -14.04
N TYR A 337 -8.74 12.45 -14.07
CA TYR A 337 -8.45 11.53 -12.97
C TYR A 337 -8.08 12.25 -11.66
N SER A 338 -7.38 13.39 -11.75
CA SER A 338 -6.90 14.16 -10.60
C SER A 338 -8.02 14.70 -9.71
N VAL A 339 -9.22 14.92 -10.26
CA VAL A 339 -10.40 15.33 -9.51
C VAL A 339 -10.74 14.31 -8.40
N ALA A 340 -10.44 13.04 -8.62
CA ALA A 340 -10.63 11.99 -7.60
C ALA A 340 -9.80 12.23 -6.33
N TYR A 341 -8.66 12.94 -6.41
CA TYR A 341 -7.84 13.23 -5.24
C TYR A 341 -8.55 14.12 -4.20
N LEU A 342 -9.57 14.89 -4.61
CA LEU A 342 -10.40 15.66 -3.68
C LEU A 342 -11.10 14.76 -2.65
N PHE A 343 -11.45 13.55 -3.04
CA PHE A 343 -12.25 12.62 -2.22
C PHE A 343 -11.41 11.48 -1.64
N ASN A 344 -10.38 11.08 -2.36
CA ASN A 344 -9.50 9.95 -2.05
C ASN A 344 -8.90 10.08 -0.63
N GLY A 345 -8.36 11.25 -0.28
CA GLY A 345 -7.74 11.49 1.01
C GLY A 345 -8.69 11.27 2.19
N LEU A 346 -9.93 11.75 2.08
CA LEU A 346 -10.96 11.57 3.11
C LEU A 346 -11.38 10.12 3.29
N ASN A 347 -11.51 9.39 2.18
CA ASN A 347 -11.87 7.97 2.20
C ASN A 347 -10.77 7.11 2.82
N ILE A 348 -9.49 7.34 2.43
CA ILE A 348 -8.34 6.65 3.02
C ILE A 348 -8.27 6.94 4.53
N PHE A 349 -8.39 8.20 4.91
CA PHE A 349 -8.36 8.58 6.32
C PHE A 349 -9.51 7.94 7.10
N THR A 350 -10.73 7.93 6.57
CA THR A 350 -11.88 7.35 7.25
C THR A 350 -11.67 5.88 7.56
N SER A 351 -11.18 5.09 6.59
CA SER A 351 -10.85 3.69 6.82
C SER A 351 -9.79 3.53 7.91
N SER A 352 -8.68 4.26 7.80
CA SER A 352 -7.58 4.23 8.77
C SER A 352 -8.01 4.72 10.17
N PHE A 353 -8.88 5.74 10.24
CA PHE A 353 -9.43 6.25 11.49
C PHE A 353 -10.25 5.19 12.23
N PHE A 354 -11.11 4.44 11.51
CA PHE A 354 -11.85 3.33 12.13
C PHE A 354 -10.95 2.15 12.52
N THR A 355 -9.89 1.88 11.75
CA THR A 355 -8.84 0.93 12.17
C THR A 355 -8.20 1.39 13.49
N ALA A 356 -7.85 2.66 13.61
CA ALA A 356 -7.27 3.24 14.82
C ALA A 356 -8.22 3.19 16.03
N LEU A 357 -9.54 3.33 15.79
CA LEU A 357 -10.57 3.12 16.82
C LEU A 357 -10.85 1.64 17.14
N ASN A 358 -10.08 0.72 16.56
CA ASN A 358 -10.27 -0.73 16.68
C ASN A 358 -11.68 -1.20 16.22
N ASN A 359 -12.23 -0.51 15.21
CA ASN A 359 -13.46 -0.89 14.54
C ASN A 359 -13.15 -1.41 13.11
N GLY A 360 -12.48 -2.55 13.06
CA GLY A 360 -12.03 -3.16 11.81
C GLY A 360 -13.18 -3.50 10.84
N ALA A 361 -14.37 -3.81 11.37
CA ALA A 361 -15.52 -4.09 10.53
C ALA A 361 -15.95 -2.87 9.69
N VAL A 362 -16.01 -1.68 10.28
CA VAL A 362 -16.34 -0.44 9.55
C VAL A 362 -15.19 -0.08 8.61
N SER A 363 -13.95 -0.19 9.05
CA SER A 363 -12.78 0.07 8.20
C SER A 363 -12.76 -0.85 6.97
N ALA A 364 -12.96 -2.15 7.15
CA ALA A 364 -13.04 -3.11 6.07
C ALA A 364 -14.22 -2.84 5.12
N ALA A 365 -15.40 -2.49 5.67
CA ALA A 365 -16.56 -2.15 4.86
C ALA A 365 -16.30 -0.92 3.97
N VAL A 366 -15.71 0.16 4.52
CA VAL A 366 -15.34 1.36 3.75
C VAL A 366 -14.35 1.00 2.63
N SER A 367 -13.30 0.25 2.94
CA SER A 367 -12.29 -0.14 1.95
C SER A 367 -12.87 -1.07 0.89
N PHE A 368 -13.67 -2.07 1.27
CA PHE A 368 -14.29 -3.00 0.33
C PHE A 368 -15.28 -2.31 -0.62
N LEU A 369 -16.18 -1.50 -0.07
CA LEU A 369 -17.14 -0.77 -0.90
C LEU A 369 -16.43 0.19 -1.85
N ARG A 370 -15.42 0.92 -1.36
CA ARG A 370 -14.64 1.87 -2.14
C ARG A 370 -13.85 1.20 -3.26
N MET A 371 -12.97 0.25 -2.92
CA MET A 371 -11.96 -0.28 -3.85
C MET A 371 -12.49 -1.44 -4.68
N PHE A 372 -13.44 -2.21 -4.17
CA PHE A 372 -13.97 -3.36 -4.88
C PHE A 372 -15.30 -3.04 -5.55
N VAL A 373 -16.33 -2.70 -4.76
CA VAL A 373 -17.69 -2.57 -5.27
C VAL A 373 -17.83 -1.36 -6.19
N PHE A 374 -17.52 -0.17 -5.70
CA PHE A 374 -17.76 1.06 -6.47
C PHE A 374 -16.80 1.22 -7.63
N GLN A 375 -15.50 0.88 -7.46
CA GLN A 375 -14.55 0.95 -8.56
C GLN A 375 -14.94 0.01 -9.70
N ILE A 376 -15.24 -1.25 -9.40
CA ILE A 376 -15.65 -2.23 -10.42
C ILE A 376 -16.96 -1.81 -11.10
N ALA A 377 -17.97 -1.41 -10.32
CA ALA A 377 -19.24 -0.98 -10.87
C ALA A 377 -19.08 0.23 -11.82
N MET A 378 -18.34 1.25 -11.40
CA MET A 378 -18.17 2.46 -12.21
C MET A 378 -17.32 2.21 -13.46
N ILE A 379 -16.26 1.41 -13.40
CA ILE A 379 -15.46 1.02 -14.56
C ILE A 379 -16.28 0.23 -15.59
N MET A 380 -17.23 -0.55 -15.15
CA MET A 380 -18.08 -1.34 -16.05
C MET A 380 -19.28 -0.55 -16.61
N ILE A 381 -19.86 0.35 -15.81
CA ILE A 381 -21.11 1.06 -16.18
C ILE A 381 -20.83 2.36 -16.93
N LEU A 382 -19.93 3.23 -16.42
CA LEU A 382 -19.75 4.55 -17.01
C LEU A 382 -19.25 4.56 -18.46
N PRO A 383 -18.36 3.63 -18.89
CA PRO A 383 -17.96 3.60 -20.30
C PRO A 383 -19.12 3.27 -21.26
N LEU A 384 -20.16 2.58 -20.80
CA LEU A 384 -21.34 2.29 -21.60
C LEU A 384 -22.20 3.54 -21.87
N ILE A 385 -22.13 4.55 -20.99
CA ILE A 385 -22.92 5.77 -21.05
C ILE A 385 -22.11 6.94 -21.66
N LEU A 386 -20.85 7.10 -21.24
CA LEU A 386 -20.01 8.23 -21.54
C LEU A 386 -18.81 7.89 -22.46
N GLY A 387 -18.73 6.64 -22.94
CA GLY A 387 -17.60 6.18 -23.76
C GLY A 387 -16.25 6.33 -23.06
N ILE A 388 -15.27 6.85 -23.78
CA ILE A 388 -13.88 7.01 -23.30
C ILE A 388 -13.81 7.88 -22.02
N ASN A 389 -14.57 8.98 -21.98
CA ASN A 389 -14.60 9.85 -20.80
C ASN A 389 -15.14 9.11 -19.56
N GLY A 390 -16.06 8.17 -19.76
CA GLY A 390 -16.59 7.33 -18.70
C GLY A 390 -15.52 6.49 -18.00
N ILE A 391 -14.48 6.04 -18.73
CA ILE A 391 -13.37 5.28 -18.15
C ILE A 391 -12.59 6.18 -17.18
N TRP A 392 -12.25 7.39 -17.60
CA TRP A 392 -11.49 8.34 -16.75
C TRP A 392 -12.32 8.87 -15.59
N MET A 393 -13.64 9.04 -15.78
CA MET A 393 -14.55 9.52 -14.73
C MET A 393 -14.95 8.42 -13.74
N ALA A 394 -14.70 7.14 -14.04
CA ALA A 394 -15.09 6.02 -13.19
C ALA A 394 -14.51 6.13 -11.77
N VAL A 395 -13.25 6.54 -11.64
CA VAL A 395 -12.61 6.73 -10.33
C VAL A 395 -13.28 7.85 -9.54
N ILE A 396 -13.64 8.96 -10.19
CA ILE A 396 -14.29 10.10 -9.52
C ILE A 396 -15.63 9.67 -8.94
N ALA A 397 -16.45 8.99 -9.75
CA ALA A 397 -17.75 8.50 -9.32
C ALA A 397 -17.64 7.48 -8.18
N ALA A 398 -16.68 6.55 -8.27
CA ALA A 398 -16.42 5.58 -7.23
C ALA A 398 -15.98 6.23 -5.91
N GLU A 399 -15.07 7.20 -5.96
CA GLU A 399 -14.61 7.93 -4.77
C GLU A 399 -15.71 8.81 -4.15
N LEU A 400 -16.58 9.39 -4.96
CA LEU A 400 -17.77 10.13 -4.48
C LEU A 400 -18.73 9.22 -3.74
N LEU A 401 -19.07 8.05 -4.31
CA LEU A 401 -19.94 7.06 -3.64
C LEU A 401 -19.31 6.58 -2.33
N ALA A 402 -18.00 6.35 -2.34
CA ALA A 402 -17.25 5.98 -1.14
C ALA A 402 -17.28 7.09 -0.09
N LEU A 403 -17.20 8.35 -0.50
CA LEU A 403 -17.31 9.49 0.42
C LEU A 403 -18.66 9.55 1.12
N PHE A 404 -19.77 9.31 0.39
CA PHE A 404 -21.09 9.23 1.03
C PHE A 404 -21.13 8.13 2.10
N VAL A 405 -20.61 6.95 1.80
CA VAL A 405 -20.53 5.84 2.78
C VAL A 405 -19.63 6.22 3.96
N SER A 406 -18.47 6.82 3.70
CA SER A 406 -17.54 7.30 4.73
C SER A 406 -18.22 8.30 5.68
N LEU A 407 -18.94 9.28 5.15
CA LEU A 407 -19.68 10.27 5.94
C LEU A 407 -20.79 9.62 6.78
N ILE A 408 -21.53 8.67 6.21
CA ILE A 408 -22.57 7.92 6.94
C ILE A 408 -21.93 7.20 8.15
N PHE A 409 -20.84 6.47 7.97
CA PHE A 409 -20.18 5.78 9.08
C PHE A 409 -19.60 6.73 10.12
N ILE A 410 -19.05 7.87 9.70
CA ILE A 410 -18.59 8.94 10.62
C ILE A 410 -19.77 9.46 11.45
N ILE A 411 -20.91 9.78 10.83
CA ILE A 411 -22.07 10.32 11.52
C ILE A 411 -22.68 9.29 12.50
N ILE A 412 -22.87 8.05 12.08
CA ILE A 412 -23.46 6.99 12.93
C ILE A 412 -22.61 6.72 14.16
N ASN A 413 -21.29 6.66 13.99
CA ASN A 413 -20.37 6.26 15.05
C ASN A 413 -19.92 7.42 15.96
N ARG A 414 -20.27 8.68 15.66
CA ARG A 414 -19.80 9.88 16.40
C ARG A 414 -20.09 9.82 17.89
N LYS A 415 -21.31 9.41 18.29
CA LYS A 415 -21.71 9.31 19.69
C LYS A 415 -20.99 8.20 20.44
N LYS A 416 -20.77 7.06 19.75
CA LYS A 416 -20.12 5.88 20.31
C LYS A 416 -18.67 6.17 20.72
N TYR A 417 -17.93 6.90 19.89
CA TYR A 417 -16.49 7.14 20.10
C TYR A 417 -16.20 8.55 20.64
N GLY A 418 -17.11 9.52 20.50
CA GLY A 418 -16.98 10.87 21.07
C GLY A 418 -15.90 11.74 20.41
N TYR A 419 -15.71 11.60 19.09
CA TYR A 419 -14.73 12.37 18.32
C TYR A 419 -15.30 13.61 17.61
N VAL A 420 -16.59 13.87 17.78
CA VAL A 420 -17.28 15.07 17.24
C VAL A 420 -17.92 15.85 18.36
#